data_bd468eb61dde55fbf2ad5765f1ada418
#
_entry.id   bd468eb61dde55fbf2ad5765f1ada418
#
_cell.length_a   1.000
_cell.length_b   1.000
_cell.length_c   1.000
_cell.angle_alpha   90.00
_cell.angle_beta   90.00
_cell.angle_gamma   90.00
#
_symmetry.space_group_name_H-M   'P 1'
#
loop_
_entity.id
_entity.type
_entity.pdbx_description
1 polymer ?
#
loop_
_entity_poly.entity_id
_entity_poly.type
_entity_poly.pdbx_seq_one_letter_code
_entity_poly.pdbx_strand_id
1 'polypeptide(L)'
;MKAFGGYHPAVTFTYFISVLLTAMFVWNPVIQLTALLGGIMFSLMLVRKKAVLSDMGFYLPLFLLVAVTNPLFSHNGVTPLFFMNGNPVTLEAVVYGVFISVMVVGVLFWCKCDNEIMTEDKFLYLFGRIIPKMSLVLSMALRFVPMFKRQMKNVSRAQKAMGLYSQKSYVDRLRGGIRVFTAMISWSLENSMELSSSMRARGYGLHGRTNFSLFKFGARDAAVLLSGLLLFAAVLIGVGSGSIDFTFYPELGKISLSLKSLITYISFFILSFLPFFIEVKENLKWKYYISKI
;
A
#
# COMPACT_ATOMS: atom_id res chain seq x y z
N MET A 1 19.02 -0.74 3.11
CA MET A 1 18.28 -0.99 4.38
C MET A 1 17.02 -0.15 4.34
N LYS A 2 15.88 -0.65 4.85
CA LYS A 2 14.63 0.13 4.91
C LYS A 2 14.55 0.81 6.28
N ALA A 3 15.15 2.00 6.40
CA ALA A 3 15.25 2.70 7.69
C ALA A 3 13.88 3.08 8.24
N PHE A 4 12.99 3.58 7.36
CA PHE A 4 11.61 3.88 7.72
C PHE A 4 10.82 2.63 8.10
N GLY A 5 11.19 1.47 7.55
CA GLY A 5 10.64 0.17 7.96
C GLY A 5 11.03 -0.26 9.37
N GLY A 6 12.04 0.33 9.99
CA GLY A 6 12.45 0.04 11.37
C GLY A 6 11.62 0.72 12.45
N TYR A 7 10.76 1.67 12.11
CA TYR A 7 9.87 2.36 13.06
C TYR A 7 8.74 1.45 13.54
N HIS A 8 8.16 1.84 14.69
CA HIS A 8 7.03 1.13 15.26
C HIS A 8 5.84 1.03 14.29
N PRO A 9 5.16 -0.12 14.21
CA PRO A 9 4.06 -0.34 13.25
C PRO A 9 2.95 0.72 13.29
N ALA A 10 2.62 1.24 14.48
CA ALA A 10 1.63 2.29 14.60
C ALA A 10 2.05 3.60 13.91
N VAL A 11 3.35 3.95 13.93
CA VAL A 11 3.87 5.16 13.30
C VAL A 11 3.78 5.04 11.77
N THR A 12 4.27 3.93 11.23
CA THR A 12 4.24 3.69 9.78
C THR A 12 2.80 3.62 9.25
N PHE A 13 1.92 2.93 9.95
CA PHE A 13 0.51 2.82 9.57
C PHE A 13 -0.22 4.17 9.57
N THR A 14 -0.11 4.92 10.68
CA THR A 14 -0.73 6.26 10.79
C THR A 14 -0.19 7.21 9.72
N TYR A 15 1.10 7.15 9.44
CA TYR A 15 1.74 7.95 8.41
C TYR A 15 1.15 7.64 7.01
N PHE A 16 1.14 6.37 6.60
CA PHE A 16 0.62 5.98 5.28
C PHE A 16 -0.87 6.30 5.14
N ILE A 17 -1.67 6.06 6.18
CA ILE A 17 -3.08 6.46 6.16
C ILE A 17 -3.23 7.96 5.97
N SER A 18 -2.47 8.80 6.70
CA SER A 18 -2.60 10.25 6.57
C SER A 18 -2.24 10.76 5.18
N VAL A 19 -1.18 10.21 4.56
CA VAL A 19 -0.80 10.56 3.18
C VAL A 19 -1.82 10.07 2.16
N LEU A 20 -2.28 8.83 2.28
CA LEU A 20 -3.27 8.25 1.37
C LEU A 20 -4.62 8.98 1.46
N LEU A 21 -5.10 9.28 2.67
CA LEU A 21 -6.33 10.06 2.86
C LEU A 21 -6.21 11.44 2.22
N THR A 22 -5.10 12.14 2.42
CA THR A 22 -4.89 13.45 1.79
C THR A 22 -4.83 13.33 0.27
N ALA A 23 -4.09 12.36 -0.26
CA ALA A 23 -3.97 12.15 -1.71
C ALA A 23 -5.28 11.74 -2.37
N MET A 24 -6.20 11.05 -1.67
CA MET A 24 -7.48 10.61 -2.25
C MET A 24 -8.58 11.65 -2.13
N PHE A 25 -8.63 12.42 -1.04
CA PHE A 25 -9.77 13.28 -0.73
C PHE A 25 -9.54 14.76 -0.98
N VAL A 26 -8.28 15.20 -1.15
CA VAL A 26 -8.00 16.61 -1.41
C VAL A 26 -7.88 16.88 -2.91
N TRP A 27 -8.82 17.64 -3.43
CA TRP A 27 -8.95 17.96 -4.86
C TRP A 27 -8.18 19.24 -5.22
N ASN A 28 -6.87 19.17 -5.12
CA ASN A 28 -6.00 20.30 -5.46
C ASN A 28 -4.79 19.82 -6.28
N PRO A 29 -4.51 20.42 -7.46
CA PRO A 29 -3.44 19.98 -8.35
C PRO A 29 -2.05 20.04 -7.71
N VAL A 30 -1.78 21.02 -6.85
CA VAL A 30 -0.49 21.16 -6.17
C VAL A 30 -0.26 19.98 -5.19
N ILE A 31 -1.29 19.62 -4.43
CA ILE A 31 -1.21 18.48 -3.50
C ILE A 31 -1.02 17.17 -4.26
N GLN A 32 -1.73 16.97 -5.36
CA GLN A 32 -1.59 15.74 -6.14
C GLN A 32 -0.22 15.59 -6.79
N LEU A 33 0.33 16.68 -7.33
CA LEU A 33 1.69 16.67 -7.88
C LEU A 33 2.74 16.40 -6.79
N THR A 34 2.60 17.01 -5.62
CA THR A 34 3.50 16.74 -4.48
C THR A 34 3.38 15.32 -3.96
N ALA A 35 2.18 14.75 -3.90
CA ALA A 35 1.95 13.35 -3.56
C ALA A 35 2.63 12.40 -4.55
N LEU A 36 2.45 12.63 -5.86
CA LEU A 36 3.08 11.82 -6.91
C LEU A 36 4.60 11.89 -6.82
N LEU A 37 5.19 13.10 -6.74
CA LEU A 37 6.64 13.28 -6.64
C LEU A 37 7.20 12.61 -5.38
N GLY A 38 6.57 12.79 -4.23
CA GLY A 38 6.95 12.14 -2.97
C GLY A 38 6.90 10.62 -3.07
N GLY A 39 5.83 10.06 -3.65
CA GLY A 39 5.67 8.62 -3.86
C GLY A 39 6.74 8.04 -4.80
N ILE A 40 7.04 8.70 -5.92
CA ILE A 40 8.10 8.29 -6.85
C ILE A 40 9.47 8.33 -6.17
N MET A 41 9.82 9.45 -5.53
CA MET A 41 11.14 9.62 -4.88
C MET A 41 11.34 8.59 -3.76
N PHE A 42 10.30 8.33 -2.99
CA PHE A 42 10.37 7.34 -1.92
C PHE A 42 10.45 5.91 -2.47
N SER A 43 9.68 5.57 -3.52
CA SER A 43 9.74 4.25 -4.15
C SER A 43 11.13 3.95 -4.75
N LEU A 44 11.80 4.95 -5.34
CA LEU A 44 13.16 4.82 -5.88
C LEU A 44 14.21 4.50 -4.79
N MET A 45 13.94 4.91 -3.54
CA MET A 45 14.81 4.58 -2.40
C MET A 45 14.55 3.18 -1.84
N LEU A 46 13.28 2.74 -1.83
CA LEU A 46 12.87 1.47 -1.24
C LEU A 46 13.16 0.27 -2.14
N VAL A 47 12.99 0.45 -3.44
CA VAL A 47 13.02 -0.63 -4.44
C VAL A 47 14.15 -0.41 -5.43
N ARG A 48 14.68 -1.50 -6.01
CA ARG A 48 15.71 -1.38 -7.07
C ARG A 48 15.18 -0.59 -8.26
N LYS A 49 15.96 0.33 -8.79
CA LYS A 49 15.60 1.16 -9.95
C LYS A 49 15.01 0.37 -11.13
N LYS A 50 15.51 -0.84 -11.39
CA LYS A 50 14.96 -1.72 -12.44
C LYS A 50 13.51 -2.13 -12.19
N ALA A 51 13.12 -2.37 -10.93
CA ALA A 51 11.75 -2.72 -10.59
C ALA A 51 10.81 -1.51 -10.71
N VAL A 52 11.28 -0.32 -10.33
CA VAL A 52 10.50 0.92 -10.54
C VAL A 52 10.32 1.22 -12.04
N LEU A 53 11.35 0.99 -12.88
CA LEU A 53 11.20 1.11 -14.33
C LEU A 53 10.21 0.08 -14.90
N SER A 54 10.23 -1.15 -14.40
CA SER A 54 9.26 -2.17 -14.81
C SER A 54 7.83 -1.77 -14.47
N ASP A 55 7.61 -1.15 -13.30
CA ASP A 55 6.30 -0.65 -12.88
C ASP A 55 5.84 0.56 -13.71
N MET A 56 6.76 1.39 -14.16
CA MET A 56 6.46 2.48 -15.11
C MET A 56 5.83 1.95 -16.40
N GLY A 57 6.23 0.74 -16.84
CA GLY A 57 5.59 0.05 -17.97
C GLY A 57 4.10 -0.26 -17.75
N PHE A 58 3.64 -0.33 -16.50
CA PHE A 58 2.23 -0.47 -16.14
C PHE A 58 1.56 0.88 -15.82
N TYR A 59 2.23 1.74 -15.08
CA TYR A 59 1.65 3.01 -14.63
C TYR A 59 1.47 4.02 -15.77
N LEU A 60 2.35 4.01 -16.77
CA LEU A 60 2.26 4.94 -17.90
C LEU A 60 1.06 4.63 -18.82
N PRO A 61 0.81 3.38 -19.25
CA PRO A 61 -0.43 3.04 -19.96
C PRO A 61 -1.69 3.32 -19.15
N LEU A 62 -1.67 3.04 -17.82
CA LEU A 62 -2.78 3.34 -16.94
C LEU A 62 -3.05 4.85 -16.85
N PHE A 63 -1.99 5.65 -16.71
CA PHE A 63 -2.09 7.11 -16.74
C PHE A 63 -2.76 7.62 -18.02
N LEU A 64 -2.29 7.16 -19.19
CA LEU A 64 -2.85 7.55 -20.48
C LEU A 64 -4.31 7.09 -20.60
N LEU A 65 -4.62 5.87 -20.18
CA LEU A 65 -5.98 5.34 -20.24
C LEU A 65 -6.93 6.21 -19.42
N VAL A 66 -6.60 6.52 -18.15
CA VAL A 66 -7.45 7.34 -17.27
C VAL A 66 -7.54 8.78 -17.79
N ALA A 67 -6.41 9.35 -18.27
CA ALA A 67 -6.38 10.72 -18.80
C ALA A 67 -7.29 10.91 -20.03
N VAL A 68 -7.34 9.90 -20.91
CA VAL A 68 -8.14 9.95 -22.16
C VAL A 68 -9.60 9.57 -21.90
N THR A 69 -9.86 8.67 -20.94
CA THR A 69 -11.24 8.22 -20.65
C THR A 69 -12.14 9.39 -20.25
N ASN A 70 -11.65 10.31 -19.41
CA ASN A 70 -12.49 11.39 -18.91
C ASN A 70 -12.98 12.34 -20.02
N PRO A 71 -12.13 12.92 -20.90
CA PRO A 71 -12.60 13.78 -21.99
C PRO A 71 -13.52 13.07 -22.99
N LEU A 72 -13.44 11.73 -23.09
CA LEU A 72 -14.33 10.95 -23.97
C LEU A 72 -15.75 10.79 -23.43
N PHE A 73 -15.92 10.74 -22.10
CA PHE A 73 -17.21 10.52 -21.47
C PHE A 73 -17.82 11.75 -20.81
N SER A 74 -16.98 12.70 -20.38
CA SER A 74 -17.41 13.94 -19.73
C SER A 74 -17.22 15.12 -20.68
N HIS A 75 -18.32 15.80 -20.99
CA HIS A 75 -18.36 16.93 -21.92
C HIS A 75 -18.61 18.27 -21.19
N ASN A 76 -18.38 18.29 -19.88
CA ASN A 76 -18.56 19.46 -19.05
C ASN A 76 -17.40 20.45 -19.27
N GLY A 77 -17.71 21.74 -19.28
CA GLY A 77 -16.74 22.83 -19.44
C GLY A 77 -17.20 23.89 -20.43
N VAL A 78 -16.57 25.02 -20.40
CA VAL A 78 -16.94 26.21 -21.22
C VAL A 78 -16.08 26.32 -22.47
N THR A 79 -14.83 25.81 -22.44
CA THR A 79 -13.89 25.97 -23.56
C THR A 79 -13.80 24.70 -24.43
N PRO A 80 -14.56 24.61 -25.55
CA PRO A 80 -14.47 23.48 -26.47
C PRO A 80 -13.17 23.55 -27.27
N LEU A 81 -12.40 22.46 -27.28
CA LEU A 81 -11.20 22.32 -28.11
C LEU A 81 -11.54 21.78 -29.50
N PHE A 82 -12.34 20.73 -29.54
CA PHE A 82 -12.83 20.12 -30.78
C PHE A 82 -14.12 19.34 -30.51
N PHE A 83 -14.86 19.03 -31.59
CA PHE A 83 -16.08 18.25 -31.54
C PHE A 83 -15.79 16.83 -31.98
N MET A 84 -16.13 15.85 -31.15
CA MET A 84 -16.06 14.44 -31.50
C MET A 84 -17.45 13.83 -31.43
N ASN A 85 -17.91 13.30 -32.56
CA ASN A 85 -19.23 12.67 -32.71
C ASN A 85 -20.42 13.56 -32.24
N GLY A 86 -20.32 14.88 -32.47
CA GLY A 86 -21.34 15.86 -32.05
C GLY A 86 -21.22 16.40 -30.65
N ASN A 87 -20.33 15.86 -29.83
CA ASN A 87 -20.09 16.28 -28.48
C ASN A 87 -18.80 17.11 -28.35
N PRO A 88 -18.80 18.24 -27.61
CA PRO A 88 -17.62 19.06 -27.42
C PRO A 88 -16.66 18.40 -26.45
N VAL A 89 -15.40 18.21 -26.86
CA VAL A 89 -14.31 17.88 -25.95
C VAL A 89 -13.73 19.18 -25.42
N THR A 90 -13.84 19.39 -24.10
CA THR A 90 -13.46 20.66 -23.44
C THR A 90 -12.07 20.57 -22.82
N LEU A 91 -11.38 21.71 -22.71
CA LEU A 91 -10.08 21.81 -22.08
C LEU A 91 -10.17 21.40 -20.61
N GLU A 92 -11.24 21.80 -19.92
CA GLU A 92 -11.49 21.48 -18.52
C GLU A 92 -11.58 19.96 -18.31
N ALA A 93 -12.25 19.24 -19.23
CA ALA A 93 -12.35 17.78 -19.17
C ALA A 93 -10.98 17.10 -19.36
N VAL A 94 -10.12 17.63 -20.22
CA VAL A 94 -8.75 17.12 -20.41
C VAL A 94 -7.90 17.35 -19.17
N VAL A 95 -7.91 18.57 -18.63
CA VAL A 95 -7.15 18.91 -17.41
C VAL A 95 -7.63 18.07 -16.22
N TYR A 96 -8.93 17.89 -16.09
CA TYR A 96 -9.49 17.03 -15.04
C TYR A 96 -9.10 15.56 -15.22
N GLY A 97 -9.09 15.04 -16.46
CA GLY A 97 -8.62 13.69 -16.78
C GLY A 97 -7.16 13.48 -16.39
N VAL A 98 -6.28 14.45 -16.71
CA VAL A 98 -4.88 14.43 -16.31
C VAL A 98 -4.75 14.48 -14.77
N PHE A 99 -5.54 15.33 -14.12
CA PHE A 99 -5.55 15.44 -12.65
C PHE A 99 -5.91 14.11 -11.97
N ILE A 100 -6.99 13.45 -12.41
CA ILE A 100 -7.37 12.13 -11.86
C ILE A 100 -6.28 11.10 -12.13
N SER A 101 -5.65 11.13 -13.30
CA SER A 101 -4.56 10.20 -13.63
C SER A 101 -3.36 10.37 -12.71
N VAL A 102 -2.97 11.62 -12.41
CA VAL A 102 -1.92 11.94 -11.44
C VAL A 102 -2.29 11.42 -10.05
N MET A 103 -3.55 11.62 -9.64
CA MET A 103 -4.07 11.13 -8.36
C MET A 103 -3.98 9.60 -8.26
N VAL A 104 -4.50 8.89 -9.25
CA VAL A 104 -4.52 7.42 -9.25
C VAL A 104 -3.10 6.86 -9.23
N VAL A 105 -2.23 7.35 -10.10
CA VAL A 105 -0.83 6.89 -10.16
C VAL A 105 -0.08 7.25 -8.87
N GLY A 106 -0.31 8.43 -8.32
CA GLY A 106 0.27 8.85 -7.03
C GLY A 106 -0.12 7.92 -5.89
N VAL A 107 -1.41 7.61 -5.76
CA VAL A 107 -1.93 6.66 -4.76
C VAL A 107 -1.32 5.27 -4.95
N LEU A 108 -1.20 4.78 -6.19
CA LEU A 108 -0.58 3.47 -6.47
C LEU A 108 0.89 3.42 -6.04
N PHE A 109 1.67 4.49 -6.26
CA PHE A 109 3.03 4.57 -5.75
C PHE A 109 3.07 4.52 -4.21
N TRP A 110 2.17 5.22 -3.54
CA TRP A 110 2.08 5.18 -2.07
C TRP A 110 1.63 3.82 -1.55
N CYS A 111 0.65 3.19 -2.16
CA CYS A 111 0.25 1.81 -1.82
C CYS A 111 1.40 0.81 -2.01
N LYS A 112 2.20 0.98 -3.06
CA LYS A 112 3.40 0.16 -3.27
C LYS A 112 4.42 0.35 -2.16
N CYS A 113 4.68 1.60 -1.76
CA CYS A 113 5.60 1.90 -0.66
C CYS A 113 5.08 1.33 0.67
N ASP A 114 3.78 1.41 0.92
CA ASP A 114 3.14 0.81 2.10
C ASP A 114 3.33 -0.71 2.12
N ASN A 115 3.01 -1.41 1.04
CA ASN A 115 3.20 -2.86 0.93
C ASN A 115 4.66 -3.31 1.15
N GLU A 116 5.64 -2.47 0.80
CA GLU A 116 7.05 -2.77 1.01
C GLU A 116 7.53 -2.56 2.46
N ILE A 117 6.86 -1.70 3.21
CA ILE A 117 7.20 -1.33 4.59
C ILE A 117 6.32 -2.03 5.62
N MET A 118 5.02 -2.12 5.33
CA MET A 118 4.04 -2.75 6.20
C MET A 118 4.04 -4.27 5.95
N THR A 119 4.87 -4.98 6.68
CA THR A 119 4.91 -6.45 6.62
C THR A 119 3.69 -7.06 7.31
N GLU A 120 3.38 -8.33 6.96
CA GLU A 120 2.30 -9.10 7.58
C GLU A 120 2.39 -9.10 9.12
N ASP A 121 3.62 -9.24 9.67
CA ASP A 121 3.87 -9.23 11.12
C ASP A 121 3.52 -7.89 11.79
N LYS A 122 3.79 -6.77 11.12
CA LYS A 122 3.45 -5.43 11.61
C LYS A 122 1.94 -5.22 11.64
N PHE A 123 1.27 -5.67 10.57
CA PHE A 123 -0.18 -5.61 10.48
C PHE A 123 -0.84 -6.45 11.59
N LEU A 124 -0.35 -7.68 11.78
CA LEU A 124 -0.80 -8.56 12.86
C LEU A 124 -0.57 -7.95 14.25
N TYR A 125 0.55 -7.28 14.45
CA TYR A 125 0.84 -6.61 15.70
C TYR A 125 -0.15 -5.48 16.00
N LEU A 126 -0.49 -4.66 15.00
CA LEU A 126 -1.40 -3.53 15.15
C LEU A 126 -2.81 -3.99 15.54
N PHE A 127 -3.36 -4.94 14.78
CA PHE A 127 -4.71 -5.42 14.98
C PHE A 127 -4.83 -6.49 16.06
N GLY A 128 -3.72 -7.15 16.40
CA GLY A 128 -3.68 -8.18 17.42
C GLY A 128 -4.00 -7.70 18.82
N ARG A 129 -3.78 -6.42 19.10
CA ARG A 129 -4.14 -5.80 20.36
C ARG A 129 -5.64 -5.48 20.45
N ILE A 130 -6.27 -5.16 19.32
CA ILE A 130 -7.70 -4.81 19.24
C ILE A 130 -8.54 -6.10 19.20
N ILE A 131 -8.15 -7.07 18.37
CA ILE A 131 -8.90 -8.32 18.18
C ILE A 131 -7.94 -9.52 18.34
N PRO A 132 -7.61 -9.91 19.58
CA PRO A 132 -6.56 -10.90 19.83
C PRO A 132 -6.89 -12.30 19.30
N LYS A 133 -8.17 -12.71 19.26
CA LYS A 133 -8.60 -14.00 18.71
C LYS A 133 -8.38 -14.07 17.20
N MET A 134 -8.77 -13.01 16.47
CA MET A 134 -8.60 -12.95 15.00
C MET A 134 -7.13 -12.85 14.61
N SER A 135 -6.33 -12.09 15.35
CA SER A 135 -4.88 -12.00 15.11
C SER A 135 -4.19 -13.35 15.25
N LEU A 136 -4.58 -14.15 16.26
CA LEU A 136 -4.05 -15.50 16.42
C LEU A 136 -4.41 -16.39 15.22
N VAL A 137 -5.68 -16.39 14.80
CA VAL A 137 -6.14 -17.17 13.65
C VAL A 137 -5.41 -16.75 12.37
N LEU A 138 -5.28 -15.44 12.14
CA LEU A 138 -4.58 -14.92 10.97
C LEU A 138 -3.09 -15.27 10.98
N SER A 139 -2.42 -15.15 12.13
CA SER A 139 -1.01 -15.55 12.30
C SER A 139 -0.81 -17.04 12.00
N MET A 140 -1.72 -17.91 12.48
CA MET A 140 -1.68 -19.31 12.15
C MET A 140 -1.93 -19.56 10.65
N ALA A 141 -2.91 -18.88 10.06
CA ALA A 141 -3.22 -19.01 8.64
C ALA A 141 -2.02 -18.62 7.75
N LEU A 142 -1.38 -17.48 8.03
CA LEU A 142 -0.19 -17.02 7.30
C LEU A 142 0.98 -18.01 7.40
N ARG A 143 1.18 -18.60 8.58
CA ARG A 143 2.17 -19.67 8.77
C ARG A 143 1.82 -20.94 7.99
N PHE A 144 0.53 -21.27 7.87
CA PHE A 144 0.08 -22.45 7.14
C PHE A 144 0.23 -22.32 5.64
N VAL A 145 0.08 -21.13 5.05
CA VAL A 145 0.18 -20.92 3.59
C VAL A 145 1.46 -21.54 2.99
N PRO A 146 2.69 -21.23 3.48
CA PRO A 146 3.91 -21.87 2.94
C PRO A 146 3.97 -23.38 3.21
N MET A 147 3.44 -23.84 4.34
CA MET A 147 3.40 -25.25 4.68
C MET A 147 2.46 -26.03 3.76
N PHE A 148 1.25 -25.52 3.52
CA PHE A 148 0.31 -26.06 2.53
C PHE A 148 0.92 -26.14 1.13
N LYS A 149 1.61 -25.07 0.71
CA LYS A 149 2.26 -25.02 -0.60
C LYS A 149 3.32 -26.12 -0.78
N ARG A 150 4.10 -26.39 0.28
CA ARG A 150 5.08 -27.48 0.30
C ARG A 150 4.40 -28.85 0.26
N GLN A 151 3.41 -29.07 1.12
CA GLN A 151 2.68 -30.33 1.21
C GLN A 151 1.93 -30.65 -0.08
N MET A 152 1.23 -29.68 -0.68
CA MET A 152 0.57 -29.85 -1.97
C MET A 152 1.56 -30.28 -3.06
N LYS A 153 2.77 -29.70 -3.05
CA LYS A 153 3.82 -30.08 -3.99
C LYS A 153 4.32 -31.52 -3.75
N ASN A 154 4.44 -31.93 -2.49
CA ASN A 154 4.86 -33.29 -2.12
C ASN A 154 3.79 -34.32 -2.52
N VAL A 155 2.51 -34.09 -2.18
CA VAL A 155 1.39 -34.96 -2.57
C VAL A 155 1.28 -35.06 -4.10
N SER A 156 1.39 -33.93 -4.81
CA SER A 156 1.35 -33.91 -6.27
C SER A 156 2.52 -34.69 -6.89
N ARG A 157 3.72 -34.59 -6.32
CA ARG A 157 4.90 -35.37 -6.77
C ARG A 157 4.71 -36.87 -6.53
N ALA A 158 4.22 -37.25 -5.35
CA ALA A 158 3.94 -38.65 -5.02
C ALA A 158 2.93 -39.24 -5.99
N GLN A 159 1.84 -38.55 -6.28
CA GLN A 159 0.85 -38.99 -7.26
C GLN A 159 1.42 -39.10 -8.69
N LYS A 160 2.29 -38.20 -9.10
CA LYS A 160 2.97 -38.32 -10.38
C LYS A 160 3.88 -39.56 -10.44
N ALA A 161 4.62 -39.82 -9.36
CA ALA A 161 5.48 -41.01 -9.28
C ALA A 161 4.67 -42.35 -9.37
N MET A 162 3.42 -42.36 -8.87
CA MET A 162 2.50 -43.47 -9.01
C MET A 162 1.84 -43.60 -10.40
N GLY A 163 2.24 -42.77 -11.39
CA GLY A 163 1.73 -42.82 -12.76
C GLY A 163 0.32 -42.26 -12.96
N LEU A 164 -0.25 -41.61 -11.95
CA LEU A 164 -1.64 -41.11 -11.98
C LEU A 164 -1.87 -39.94 -12.95
N TYR A 165 -0.83 -39.41 -13.58
CA TYR A 165 -0.86 -38.35 -14.59
C TYR A 165 -0.34 -38.80 -15.96
N SER A 166 -0.26 -40.10 -16.21
CA SER A 166 0.31 -40.68 -17.43
C SER A 166 -0.52 -40.39 -18.69
N GLN A 167 -1.82 -40.19 -18.55
CA GLN A 167 -2.70 -39.84 -19.66
C GLN A 167 -2.85 -38.34 -19.84
N LYS A 168 -2.78 -37.86 -21.11
CA LYS A 168 -2.88 -36.43 -21.46
C LYS A 168 -4.32 -35.88 -21.45
N SER A 169 -5.31 -36.68 -20.97
CA SER A 169 -6.71 -36.27 -20.95
C SER A 169 -6.99 -35.16 -19.93
N TYR A 170 -7.84 -34.20 -20.29
CA TYR A 170 -8.32 -33.17 -19.35
C TYR A 170 -9.06 -33.78 -18.14
N VAL A 171 -9.81 -34.84 -18.36
CA VAL A 171 -10.56 -35.55 -17.31
C VAL A 171 -9.62 -36.17 -16.27
N ASP A 172 -8.50 -36.75 -16.69
CA ASP A 172 -7.53 -37.36 -15.77
C ASP A 172 -6.77 -36.27 -14.99
N ARG A 173 -6.50 -35.12 -15.59
CA ARG A 173 -5.95 -33.97 -14.84
C ARG A 173 -6.90 -33.47 -13.77
N LEU A 174 -8.19 -33.37 -14.09
CA LEU A 174 -9.22 -32.97 -13.12
C LEU A 174 -9.34 -33.97 -11.98
N ARG A 175 -9.42 -35.27 -12.29
CA ARG A 175 -9.45 -36.34 -11.27
C ARG A 175 -8.19 -36.32 -10.39
N GLY A 176 -7.04 -36.15 -10.98
CA GLY A 176 -5.77 -35.97 -10.25
C GLY A 176 -5.79 -34.76 -9.32
N GLY A 177 -6.31 -33.62 -9.79
CA GLY A 177 -6.49 -32.41 -8.98
C GLY A 177 -7.41 -32.64 -7.78
N ILE A 178 -8.55 -33.33 -7.98
CA ILE A 178 -9.50 -33.69 -6.91
C ILE A 178 -8.85 -34.60 -5.88
N ARG A 179 -8.06 -35.58 -6.30
CA ARG A 179 -7.33 -36.45 -5.35
C ARG A 179 -6.34 -35.69 -4.50
N VAL A 180 -5.54 -34.81 -5.12
CA VAL A 180 -4.63 -33.93 -4.36
C VAL A 180 -5.42 -33.07 -3.37
N PHE A 181 -6.52 -32.49 -3.79
CA PHE A 181 -7.37 -31.66 -2.94
C PHE A 181 -7.93 -32.42 -1.76
N THR A 182 -8.47 -33.63 -1.98
CA THR A 182 -8.99 -34.51 -0.90
C THR A 182 -7.89 -34.86 0.09
N ALA A 183 -6.71 -35.26 -0.41
CA ALA A 183 -5.56 -35.57 0.44
C ALA A 183 -5.10 -34.36 1.25
N MET A 184 -5.15 -33.17 0.68
CA MET A 184 -4.82 -31.94 1.37
C MET A 184 -5.83 -31.56 2.46
N ILE A 185 -7.13 -31.83 2.23
CA ILE A 185 -8.17 -31.62 3.26
C ILE A 185 -7.92 -32.55 4.44
N SER A 186 -7.74 -33.86 4.19
CA SER A 186 -7.49 -34.83 5.26
C SER A 186 -6.25 -34.47 6.08
N TRP A 187 -5.15 -34.15 5.41
CA TRP A 187 -3.93 -33.70 6.06
C TRP A 187 -4.13 -32.40 6.87
N SER A 188 -4.92 -31.48 6.33
CA SER A 188 -5.22 -30.21 7.02
C SER A 188 -5.99 -30.41 8.32
N LEU A 189 -6.99 -31.31 8.31
CA LEU A 189 -7.79 -31.64 9.49
C LEU A 189 -6.92 -32.31 10.56
N GLU A 190 -6.09 -33.28 10.16
CA GLU A 190 -5.16 -33.97 11.06
C GLU A 190 -4.18 -32.98 11.70
N ASN A 191 -3.51 -32.14 10.89
CA ASN A 191 -2.59 -31.12 11.36
C ASN A 191 -3.26 -30.07 12.29
N SER A 192 -4.54 -29.76 12.04
CA SER A 192 -5.29 -28.84 12.89
C SER A 192 -5.60 -29.44 14.27
N MET A 193 -5.87 -30.73 14.34
CA MET A 193 -6.08 -31.45 15.59
C MET A 193 -4.79 -31.53 16.41
N GLU A 194 -3.65 -31.86 15.77
CA GLU A 194 -2.33 -31.86 16.41
C GLU A 194 -1.94 -30.48 16.94
N LEU A 195 -2.17 -29.44 16.14
CA LEU A 195 -1.91 -28.08 16.56
C LEU A 195 -2.78 -27.69 17.77
N SER A 196 -4.06 -28.01 17.76
CA SER A 196 -4.99 -27.75 18.86
C SER A 196 -4.54 -28.42 20.14
N SER A 197 -4.15 -29.69 20.06
CA SER A 197 -3.64 -30.45 21.23
C SER A 197 -2.34 -29.86 21.77
N SER A 198 -1.40 -29.52 20.88
CA SER A 198 -0.15 -28.86 21.23
C SER A 198 -0.37 -27.48 21.88
N MET A 199 -1.32 -26.70 21.40
CA MET A 199 -1.67 -25.39 21.98
C MET A 199 -2.26 -25.55 23.39
N ARG A 200 -3.15 -26.52 23.60
CA ARG A 200 -3.70 -26.82 24.95
C ARG A 200 -2.62 -27.25 25.91
N ALA A 201 -1.70 -28.13 25.48
CA ALA A 201 -0.56 -28.56 26.31
C ALA A 201 0.35 -27.40 26.73
N ARG A 202 0.45 -26.34 25.90
CA ARG A 202 1.18 -25.10 26.20
C ARG A 202 0.39 -24.09 27.04
N GLY A 203 -0.78 -24.47 27.56
CA GLY A 203 -1.60 -23.61 28.41
C GLY A 203 -2.44 -22.58 27.66
N TYR A 204 -2.75 -22.82 26.38
CA TYR A 204 -3.67 -21.94 25.63
C TYR A 204 -5.06 -21.96 26.29
N GLY A 205 -5.57 -20.78 26.59
CA GLY A 205 -6.88 -20.60 27.25
C GLY A 205 -6.82 -20.35 28.75
N LEU A 206 -5.65 -20.46 29.39
CA LEU A 206 -5.47 -20.12 30.81
C LEU A 206 -5.49 -18.60 31.03
N HIS A 207 -5.93 -18.18 32.22
CA HIS A 207 -5.93 -16.78 32.64
C HIS A 207 -4.49 -16.28 32.86
N GLY A 208 -4.25 -14.97 32.68
CA GLY A 208 -2.93 -14.35 32.90
C GLY A 208 -1.97 -14.41 31.70
N ARG A 209 -2.49 -14.71 30.48
CA ARG A 209 -1.69 -14.75 29.27
C ARG A 209 -1.13 -13.36 28.93
N THR A 210 0.20 -13.27 28.76
CA THR A 210 0.88 -12.09 28.23
C THR A 210 1.19 -12.25 26.74
N ASN A 211 1.12 -11.16 25.98
CA ASN A 211 1.51 -11.16 24.58
C ASN A 211 2.97 -10.73 24.44
N PHE A 212 3.78 -11.57 23.82
CA PHE A 212 5.14 -11.19 23.44
C PHE A 212 5.10 -10.24 22.26
N SER A 213 5.78 -9.09 22.39
CA SER A 213 5.89 -8.10 21.32
C SER A 213 7.36 -7.85 20.99
N LEU A 214 7.69 -7.97 19.71
CA LEU A 214 9.02 -7.61 19.17
C LEU A 214 9.18 -6.09 19.01
N PHE A 215 8.07 -5.36 18.90
CA PHE A 215 8.08 -3.92 18.67
C PHE A 215 8.00 -3.15 19.97
N LYS A 216 9.01 -2.33 20.24
CA LYS A 216 9.04 -1.41 21.38
C LYS A 216 8.89 0.01 20.87
N PHE A 217 7.99 0.76 21.47
CA PHE A 217 7.79 2.17 21.14
C PHE A 217 8.88 3.02 21.81
N GLY A 218 9.66 3.74 21.01
CA GLY A 218 10.76 4.57 21.49
C GLY A 218 10.51 6.07 21.31
N ALA A 219 11.40 6.90 21.86
CA ALA A 219 11.31 8.36 21.72
C ALA A 219 11.39 8.83 20.24
N ARG A 220 12.14 8.11 19.40
CA ARG A 220 12.23 8.38 17.96
C ARG A 220 10.89 8.14 17.27
N ASP A 221 10.18 7.08 17.66
CA ASP A 221 8.85 6.75 17.13
C ASP A 221 7.84 7.83 17.52
N ALA A 222 7.89 8.29 18.77
CA ALA A 222 7.05 9.38 19.26
C ALA A 222 7.27 10.68 18.49
N ALA A 223 8.54 11.04 18.23
CA ALA A 223 8.87 12.25 17.50
C ALA A 223 8.32 12.23 16.04
N VAL A 224 8.49 11.11 15.33
CA VAL A 224 7.99 10.96 13.97
C VAL A 224 6.45 10.89 13.94
N LEU A 225 5.83 10.22 14.91
CA LEU A 225 4.37 10.18 15.01
C LEU A 225 3.78 11.57 15.26
N LEU A 226 4.31 12.30 16.25
CA LEU A 226 3.84 13.64 16.59
C LEU A 226 4.04 14.62 15.43
N SER A 227 5.21 14.64 14.81
CA SER A 227 5.47 15.50 13.65
C SER A 227 4.54 15.17 12.49
N GLY A 228 4.32 13.89 12.19
CA GLY A 228 3.39 13.45 11.14
C GLY A 228 1.95 13.85 11.43
N LEU A 229 1.47 13.66 12.66
CA LEU A 229 0.12 14.06 13.08
C LEU A 229 -0.08 15.57 13.06
N LEU A 230 0.91 16.36 13.50
CA LEU A 230 0.85 17.83 13.45
C LEU A 230 0.77 18.33 12.02
N LEU A 231 1.59 17.79 11.12
CA LEU A 231 1.56 18.15 9.70
C LEU A 231 0.22 17.75 9.05
N PHE A 232 -0.28 16.57 9.36
CA PHE A 232 -1.58 16.11 8.86
C PHE A 232 -2.72 16.97 9.39
N ALA A 233 -2.71 17.34 10.67
CA ALA A 233 -3.70 18.25 11.26
C ALA A 233 -3.66 19.65 10.59
N ALA A 234 -2.47 20.17 10.29
CA ALA A 234 -2.32 21.43 9.56
C ALA A 234 -2.94 21.34 8.16
N VAL A 235 -2.76 20.21 7.45
CA VAL A 235 -3.42 19.97 6.16
C VAL A 235 -4.93 19.92 6.31
N LEU A 236 -5.47 19.18 7.30
CA LEU A 236 -6.91 19.08 7.54
C LEU A 236 -7.54 20.44 7.88
N ILE A 237 -6.87 21.28 8.66
CA ILE A 237 -7.33 22.65 8.97
C ILE A 237 -7.35 23.49 7.68
N GLY A 238 -6.34 23.37 6.81
CA GLY A 238 -6.31 24.03 5.52
C GLY A 238 -7.46 23.63 4.61
N VAL A 239 -7.75 22.33 4.52
CA VAL A 239 -8.91 21.79 3.79
C VAL A 239 -10.23 22.30 4.39
N GLY A 240 -10.41 22.17 5.69
CA GLY A 240 -11.63 22.59 6.38
C GLY A 240 -11.90 24.09 6.34
N SER A 241 -10.85 24.93 6.17
CA SER A 241 -11.01 26.37 5.98
C SER A 241 -11.34 26.77 4.54
N GLY A 242 -11.46 25.83 3.60
CA GLY A 242 -11.69 26.11 2.17
C GLY A 242 -10.54 26.86 1.47
N SER A 243 -9.36 26.93 2.11
CA SER A 243 -8.25 27.73 1.60
C SER A 243 -7.57 27.13 0.36
N ILE A 244 -7.79 25.83 0.11
CA ILE A 244 -7.19 25.06 -0.99
C ILE A 244 -8.22 24.49 -1.95
N ASP A 245 -9.47 24.96 -1.89
CA ASP A 245 -10.51 24.49 -2.80
C ASP A 245 -10.16 24.89 -4.24
N PHE A 246 -10.24 23.92 -5.13
CA PHE A 246 -10.00 24.08 -6.54
C PHE A 246 -11.17 23.49 -7.34
N THR A 247 -11.77 24.30 -8.18
CA THR A 247 -12.88 23.89 -9.05
C THR A 247 -12.37 23.60 -10.45
N PHE A 248 -12.77 22.45 -11.01
CA PHE A 248 -12.44 22.08 -12.39
C PHE A 248 -13.57 22.48 -13.36
N TYR A 249 -14.80 22.58 -12.86
CA TYR A 249 -16.00 22.90 -13.62
C TYR A 249 -16.79 24.03 -12.94
N PRO A 250 -17.46 24.92 -13.69
CA PRO A 250 -17.52 25.01 -15.16
C PRO A 250 -16.25 25.59 -15.79
N GLU A 251 -15.45 26.36 -15.04
CA GLU A 251 -14.18 26.95 -15.43
C GLU A 251 -13.06 26.48 -14.52
N LEU A 252 -11.83 26.49 -15.03
CA LEU A 252 -10.65 26.14 -14.22
C LEU A 252 -10.43 27.20 -13.13
N GLY A 253 -10.54 26.78 -11.88
CA GLY A 253 -10.27 27.63 -10.72
C GLY A 253 -8.82 28.12 -10.70
N LYS A 254 -8.55 29.20 -9.99
CA LYS A 254 -7.20 29.72 -9.76
C LYS A 254 -6.60 29.05 -8.52
N ILE A 255 -5.32 28.70 -8.60
CA ILE A 255 -4.58 28.20 -7.44
C ILE A 255 -4.47 29.34 -6.44
N SER A 256 -5.02 29.15 -5.24
CA SER A 256 -4.96 30.14 -4.17
C SER A 256 -3.54 30.19 -3.58
N LEU A 257 -2.93 31.38 -3.57
CA LEU A 257 -1.63 31.65 -2.96
C LEU A 257 -1.75 32.44 -1.64
N SER A 258 -2.87 32.30 -0.94
CA SER A 258 -3.06 32.85 0.39
C SER A 258 -2.03 32.28 1.38
N LEU A 259 -1.69 33.04 2.43
CA LEU A 259 -0.78 32.56 3.47
C LEU A 259 -1.23 31.22 4.06
N LYS A 260 -2.55 31.03 4.25
CA LYS A 260 -3.13 29.76 4.75
C LYS A 260 -2.92 28.61 3.78
N SER A 261 -3.18 28.83 2.48
CA SER A 261 -2.95 27.80 1.45
C SER A 261 -1.47 27.45 1.30
N LEU A 262 -0.57 28.43 1.39
CA LEU A 262 0.87 28.20 1.34
C LEU A 262 1.36 27.33 2.51
N ILE A 263 0.88 27.62 3.74
CA ILE A 263 1.19 26.79 4.93
C ILE A 263 0.70 25.33 4.69
N THR A 264 -0.48 25.14 4.13
CA THR A 264 -1.04 23.82 3.85
C THR A 264 -0.21 23.06 2.80
N TYR A 265 0.21 23.73 1.72
CA TYR A 265 1.06 23.12 0.69
C TYR A 265 2.43 22.72 1.24
N ILE A 266 3.07 23.59 2.03
CA ILE A 266 4.36 23.31 2.67
C ILE A 266 4.22 22.17 3.68
N SER A 267 3.16 22.16 4.48
CA SER A 267 2.91 21.09 5.45
C SER A 267 2.73 19.72 4.77
N PHE A 268 1.99 19.67 3.66
CA PHE A 268 1.83 18.44 2.90
C PHE A 268 3.11 18.03 2.18
N PHE A 269 3.87 19.00 1.64
CA PHE A 269 5.18 18.72 1.04
C PHE A 269 6.12 18.07 2.05
N ILE A 270 6.26 18.65 3.24
CA ILE A 270 7.10 18.09 4.31
C ILE A 270 6.58 16.70 4.71
N LEU A 271 5.28 16.53 4.85
CA LEU A 271 4.67 15.24 5.18
C LEU A 271 5.01 14.19 4.12
N SER A 272 4.81 14.48 2.84
CA SER A 272 5.07 13.58 1.73
C SER A 272 6.55 13.19 1.59
N PHE A 273 7.47 14.12 1.84
CA PHE A 273 8.91 13.87 1.73
C PHE A 273 9.57 13.38 3.03
N LEU A 274 8.86 13.32 4.15
CA LEU A 274 9.40 12.90 5.45
C LEU A 274 10.11 11.55 5.41
N PRO A 275 9.52 10.46 4.87
CA PRO A 275 10.19 9.16 4.83
C PRO A 275 11.41 9.16 3.91
N PHE A 276 11.37 9.92 2.82
CA PHE A 276 12.51 10.10 1.93
C PHE A 276 13.70 10.71 2.69
N PHE A 277 13.50 11.79 3.44
CA PHE A 277 14.56 12.41 4.24
C PHE A 277 15.10 11.47 5.32
N ILE A 278 14.25 10.70 5.97
CA ILE A 278 14.69 9.72 6.96
C ILE A 278 15.59 8.66 6.31
N GLU A 279 15.19 8.13 5.15
CA GLU A 279 15.94 7.10 4.43
C GLU A 279 17.29 7.64 3.92
N VAL A 280 17.32 8.87 3.39
CA VAL A 280 18.56 9.52 2.95
C VAL A 280 19.51 9.73 4.13
N LYS A 281 19.02 10.23 5.25
CA LYS A 281 19.83 10.45 6.46
C LYS A 281 20.48 9.18 6.98
N GLU A 282 19.72 8.09 7.04
CA GLU A 282 20.26 6.81 7.50
C GLU A 282 21.23 6.18 6.48
N ASN A 283 20.96 6.28 5.19
CA ASN A 283 21.87 5.83 4.14
C ASN A 283 23.21 6.60 4.16
N LEU A 284 23.17 7.90 4.41
CA LEU A 284 24.38 8.72 4.57
C LEU A 284 25.19 8.32 5.80
N LYS A 285 24.54 8.08 6.93
CA LYS A 285 25.20 7.58 8.14
C LYS A 285 25.86 6.22 7.91
N TRP A 286 25.18 5.29 7.24
CA TRP A 286 25.75 3.99 6.88
C TRP A 286 26.99 4.12 6.02
N LYS A 287 26.95 4.95 4.96
CA LYS A 287 28.13 5.20 4.13
C LYS A 287 29.30 5.76 4.95
N TYR A 288 29.01 6.69 5.86
CA TYR A 288 30.04 7.23 6.74
C TYR A 288 30.66 6.19 7.67
N TYR A 289 29.86 5.27 8.24
CA TYR A 289 30.40 4.22 9.10
C TYR A 289 31.22 3.18 8.31
N ILE A 290 30.76 2.80 7.13
CA ILE A 290 31.49 1.88 6.26
C ILE A 290 32.83 2.48 5.80
N SER A 291 32.90 3.79 5.56
CA SER A 291 34.14 4.46 5.16
C SER A 291 35.19 4.58 6.27
N LYS A 292 34.79 4.31 7.53
CA LYS A 292 35.67 4.32 8.70
C LYS A 292 36.24 2.93 9.09
N ILE A 293 35.69 1.88 8.49
CA ILE A 293 36.15 0.50 8.61
C ILE A 293 37.12 0.19 7.48
#